data_ac5d7f7574eba1d7e05752ae4a0507f7
#
_entry.id   ac5d7f7574eba1d7e05752ae4a0507f7
#
_cell.length_a   1.000
_cell.length_b   1.000
_cell.length_c   1.000
_cell.angle_alpha   90.00
_cell.angle_beta   90.00
_cell.angle_gamma   90.00
#
_symmetry.space_group_name_H-M   'P 1'
#
loop_
_entity.id
_entity.type
_entity.pdbx_description
1 polymer ?
#
loop_
_entity_poly.entity_id
_entity_poly.type
_entity_poly.pdbx_seq_one_letter_code
_entity_poly.pdbx_strand_id
1 'polypeptide(L)'
;FMGTPTILIQNGKILDNNFHKVKYDINDMLEQCRIKGYYDISDIEYAIVEANGELSVLPKETKRPLTPCDMQLNVKKEGLCANVIIDGKVMKKNLSIINKDEEWLNHELKIKGKNLKDVLLATVDVNEKVIFYERNKNIQDLTVLE
;
A
#
# COMPACT_ATOMS: atom_id res chain seq x y z
N PHE A 1 11.89 -4.10 23.63
CA PHE A 1 11.91 -5.56 23.48
C PHE A 1 13.01 -5.95 22.50
N MET A 2 14.03 -6.61 22.97
CA MET A 2 15.10 -7.16 22.13
C MET A 2 15.09 -8.68 22.26
N GLY A 3 14.09 -9.27 21.66
CA GLY A 3 13.92 -10.70 21.76
C GLY A 3 13.99 -11.41 20.42
N THR A 4 13.93 -12.71 20.47
CA THR A 4 13.72 -13.54 19.30
C THR A 4 12.24 -13.51 18.91
N PRO A 5 11.93 -13.68 17.62
CA PRO A 5 10.54 -13.86 17.21
C PRO A 5 9.87 -15.01 17.96
N THR A 6 8.61 -14.83 18.31
CA THR A 6 7.82 -15.82 19.06
C THR A 6 6.56 -16.17 18.31
N ILE A 7 6.34 -17.45 18.03
CA ILE A 7 5.17 -17.93 17.31
C ILE A 7 3.97 -18.01 18.23
N LEU A 8 2.87 -17.35 17.88
CA LEU A 8 1.60 -17.43 18.62
C LEU A 8 0.57 -18.34 17.95
N ILE A 9 0.59 -18.40 16.62
CA ILE A 9 -0.22 -19.35 15.85
C ILE A 9 0.71 -20.13 14.93
N GLN A 10 0.59 -21.44 14.94
CA GLN A 10 1.39 -22.37 14.14
C GLN A 10 0.49 -23.43 13.53
N ASN A 11 0.55 -23.60 12.21
CA ASN A 11 -0.31 -24.55 11.50
C ASN A 11 -1.80 -24.37 11.86
N GLY A 12 -2.23 -23.12 12.00
CA GLY A 12 -3.59 -22.77 12.35
C GLY A 12 -3.98 -22.96 13.81
N LYS A 13 -3.03 -23.33 14.67
CA LYS A 13 -3.28 -23.60 16.09
C LYS A 13 -2.64 -22.55 16.99
N ILE A 14 -3.38 -22.09 17.99
CA ILE A 14 -2.88 -21.14 18.97
C ILE A 14 -1.94 -21.84 19.94
N LEU A 15 -0.72 -21.30 20.09
CA LEU A 15 0.27 -21.78 21.05
C LEU A 15 0.15 -20.95 22.34
N ASP A 16 -0.80 -21.28 23.18
CA ASP A 16 -1.13 -20.50 24.37
C ASP A 16 0.06 -20.32 25.33
N ASN A 17 0.94 -21.30 25.46
CA ASN A 17 2.12 -21.19 26.31
C ASN A 17 3.11 -20.12 25.84
N ASN A 18 3.13 -19.81 24.55
CA ASN A 18 4.06 -18.82 24.01
C ASN A 18 3.66 -17.39 24.34
N PHE A 19 2.41 -17.12 24.70
CA PHE A 19 1.97 -15.80 25.16
C PHE A 19 2.68 -15.36 26.44
N HIS A 20 3.11 -16.30 27.29
CA HIS A 20 3.86 -15.97 28.50
C HIS A 20 5.28 -15.43 28.22
N LYS A 21 5.80 -15.65 27.02
CA LYS A 21 7.13 -15.19 26.59
C LYS A 21 7.14 -13.78 26.05
N VAL A 22 5.98 -13.27 25.72
CA VAL A 22 5.79 -11.92 25.13
C VAL A 22 4.69 -11.20 25.91
N LYS A 23 4.65 -9.85 25.77
CA LYS A 23 3.61 -9.05 26.43
C LYS A 23 2.36 -8.94 25.56
N TYR A 24 1.85 -10.09 25.12
CA TYR A 24 0.61 -10.20 24.37
C TYR A 24 -0.38 -11.06 25.14
N ASP A 25 -1.62 -10.65 25.16
CA ASP A 25 -2.73 -11.53 25.48
C ASP A 25 -3.51 -11.88 24.20
N ILE A 26 -4.58 -12.64 24.34
CA ILE A 26 -5.40 -13.05 23.20
C ILE A 26 -6.03 -11.83 22.50
N ASN A 27 -6.47 -10.84 23.26
CA ASN A 27 -7.09 -9.64 22.70
C ASN A 27 -6.08 -8.81 21.91
N ASP A 28 -4.84 -8.70 22.40
CA ASP A 28 -3.76 -8.02 21.69
C ASP A 28 -3.49 -8.69 20.34
N MET A 29 -3.42 -10.02 20.32
CA MET A 29 -3.23 -10.78 19.09
C MET A 29 -4.37 -10.55 18.12
N LEU A 30 -5.62 -10.61 18.58
CA LEU A 30 -6.80 -10.38 17.75
C LEU A 30 -6.82 -8.99 17.16
N GLU A 31 -6.47 -7.98 17.95
CA GLU A 31 -6.37 -6.60 17.49
C GLU A 31 -5.33 -6.46 16.39
N GLN A 32 -4.13 -6.98 16.61
CA GLN A 32 -3.06 -6.93 15.63
C GLN A 32 -3.40 -7.69 14.36
N CYS A 33 -4.08 -8.81 14.45
CA CYS A 33 -4.58 -9.55 13.30
C CYS A 33 -5.54 -8.68 12.45
N ARG A 34 -6.49 -7.99 13.11
CA ARG A 34 -7.43 -7.09 12.42
C ARG A 34 -6.72 -5.93 11.74
N ILE A 35 -5.72 -5.33 12.40
CA ILE A 35 -4.91 -4.25 11.84
C ILE A 35 -4.19 -4.72 10.57
N LYS A 36 -3.75 -5.98 10.53
CA LYS A 36 -3.10 -6.59 9.35
C LYS A 36 -4.11 -7.04 8.29
N GLY A 37 -5.41 -6.90 8.54
CA GLY A 37 -6.47 -7.25 7.59
C GLY A 37 -7.10 -8.64 7.79
N TYR A 38 -6.77 -9.33 8.88
CA TYR A 38 -7.28 -10.68 9.17
C TYR A 38 -8.28 -10.63 10.34
N TYR A 39 -9.55 -10.68 9.98
CA TYR A 39 -10.66 -10.60 10.96
C TYR A 39 -11.09 -11.97 11.48
N ASP A 40 -10.75 -13.05 10.76
CA ASP A 40 -11.05 -14.41 11.13
C ASP A 40 -9.73 -15.17 11.36
N ILE A 41 -9.48 -15.59 12.59
CA ILE A 41 -8.26 -16.33 12.95
C ILE A 41 -8.17 -17.65 12.18
N SER A 42 -9.30 -18.26 11.80
CA SER A 42 -9.29 -19.50 11.03
C SER A 42 -8.60 -19.36 9.67
N ASP A 43 -8.38 -18.13 9.19
CA ASP A 43 -7.68 -17.84 7.93
C ASP A 43 -6.16 -17.82 8.10
N ILE A 44 -5.65 -17.91 9.34
CA ILE A 44 -4.23 -17.71 9.65
C ILE A 44 -3.52 -19.05 9.83
N GLU A 45 -2.41 -19.22 9.10
CA GLU A 45 -1.50 -20.36 9.25
C GLU A 45 -0.46 -20.10 10.32
N TYR A 46 0.19 -18.94 10.29
CA TYR A 46 1.19 -18.50 11.27
C TYR A 46 0.93 -17.07 11.71
N ALA A 47 1.11 -16.83 13.00
CA ALA A 47 1.22 -15.48 13.55
C ALA A 47 2.44 -15.42 14.46
N ILE A 48 3.30 -14.43 14.24
CA ILE A 48 4.61 -14.34 14.88
C ILE A 48 4.76 -12.94 15.46
N VAL A 49 5.06 -12.84 16.75
CA VAL A 49 5.50 -11.58 17.38
C VAL A 49 6.97 -11.40 17.04
N GLU A 50 7.28 -10.40 16.27
CA GLU A 50 8.64 -10.08 15.84
C GLU A 50 9.45 -9.44 16.99
N ALA A 51 10.78 -9.35 16.81
CA ALA A 51 11.66 -8.76 17.81
C ALA A 51 11.29 -7.30 18.16
N ASN A 52 10.67 -6.56 17.23
CA ASN A 52 10.20 -5.18 17.44
C ASN A 52 8.82 -5.09 18.09
N GLY A 53 8.20 -6.21 18.42
CA GLY A 53 6.87 -6.27 19.02
C GLY A 53 5.70 -6.27 18.04
N GLU A 54 5.94 -6.10 16.75
CA GLU A 54 4.89 -6.19 15.74
C GLU A 54 4.50 -7.63 15.44
N LEU A 55 3.28 -7.83 14.98
CA LEU A 55 2.78 -9.15 14.59
C LEU A 55 2.91 -9.34 13.08
N SER A 56 3.59 -10.40 12.67
CA SER A 56 3.60 -10.89 11.30
C SER A 56 2.55 -11.98 11.14
N VAL A 57 1.82 -11.97 10.03
CA VAL A 57 0.74 -12.92 9.76
C VAL A 57 0.95 -13.57 8.41
N LEU A 58 0.96 -14.90 8.39
CA LEU A 58 0.92 -15.71 7.17
C LEU A 58 -0.46 -16.35 7.06
N PRO A 59 -1.27 -16.00 6.07
CA PRO A 59 -2.55 -16.64 5.87
C PRO A 59 -2.40 -18.08 5.36
N LYS A 60 -3.44 -18.88 5.55
CA LYS A 60 -3.52 -20.19 4.90
C LYS A 60 -3.45 -20.02 3.38
N GLU A 61 -2.89 -21.00 2.69
CA GLU A 61 -2.72 -20.98 1.23
C GLU A 61 -4.03 -20.77 0.48
N THR A 62 -5.16 -21.21 1.03
CA THR A 62 -6.49 -21.04 0.45
C THR A 62 -7.09 -19.66 0.75
N LYS A 63 -6.46 -18.88 1.63
CA LYS A 63 -6.96 -17.57 2.08
C LYS A 63 -6.05 -16.40 1.70
N ARG A 64 -4.87 -16.67 1.13
CA ARG A 64 -4.01 -15.62 0.62
C ARG A 64 -4.59 -15.01 -0.66
N PRO A 65 -4.24 -13.76 -0.99
CA PRO A 65 -4.65 -13.16 -2.24
C PRO A 65 -4.19 -14.00 -3.44
N LEU A 66 -5.05 -14.08 -4.46
CA LEU A 66 -4.73 -14.71 -5.72
C LEU A 66 -3.79 -13.80 -6.51
N THR A 67 -2.75 -14.37 -7.10
CA THR A 67 -1.76 -13.62 -7.88
C THR A 67 -1.91 -13.88 -9.38
N PRO A 68 -1.38 -12.96 -10.23
CA PRO A 68 -1.32 -13.22 -11.67
C PRO A 68 -0.58 -14.53 -12.00
N CYS A 69 0.44 -14.87 -11.21
CA CYS A 69 1.20 -16.12 -11.39
C CYS A 69 0.32 -17.36 -11.13
N ASP A 70 -0.53 -17.30 -10.11
CA ASP A 70 -1.45 -18.39 -9.80
C ASP A 70 -2.42 -18.67 -10.97
N MET A 71 -2.82 -17.62 -11.66
CA MET A 71 -3.74 -17.69 -12.80
C MET A 71 -3.02 -17.86 -14.14
N GLN A 72 -1.70 -17.94 -14.14
CA GLN A 72 -0.87 -18.03 -15.35
C GLN A 72 -1.14 -16.87 -16.33
N LEU A 73 -1.38 -15.67 -15.77
CA LEU A 73 -1.62 -14.47 -16.55
C LEU A 73 -0.30 -13.80 -16.93
N ASN A 74 -0.25 -13.33 -18.17
CA ASN A 74 0.85 -12.53 -18.66
C ASN A 74 0.55 -11.06 -18.37
N VAL A 75 1.28 -10.43 -17.46
CA VAL A 75 1.04 -9.05 -17.04
C VAL A 75 2.20 -8.15 -17.44
N LYS A 76 1.91 -6.87 -17.64
CA LYS A 76 2.93 -5.86 -17.94
C LYS A 76 3.76 -5.57 -16.68
N LYS A 77 5.02 -5.21 -16.91
CA LYS A 77 5.89 -4.77 -15.81
C LYS A 77 5.34 -3.49 -15.19
N GLU A 78 5.36 -3.44 -13.87
CA GLU A 78 5.02 -2.26 -13.08
C GLU A 78 6.28 -1.59 -12.55
N GLY A 79 6.14 -0.36 -12.09
CA GLY A 79 7.22 0.41 -11.51
C GLY A 79 6.69 1.61 -10.75
N LEU A 80 7.59 2.47 -10.32
CA LEU A 80 7.21 3.69 -9.61
C LEU A 80 6.70 4.73 -10.60
N CYS A 81 5.63 5.41 -10.23
CA CYS A 81 5.19 6.59 -10.96
C CYS A 81 6.12 7.78 -10.65
N ALA A 82 6.42 8.56 -11.66
CA ALA A 82 7.12 9.83 -11.48
C ALA A 82 6.11 10.93 -11.16
N ASN A 83 6.36 11.70 -10.12
CA ASN A 83 5.57 12.88 -9.81
C ASN A 83 6.09 14.05 -10.65
N VAL A 84 5.31 14.51 -11.63
CA VAL A 84 5.74 15.56 -12.58
C VAL A 84 5.15 16.93 -12.29
N ILE A 85 4.05 16.98 -11.55
CA ILE A 85 3.47 18.21 -10.99
C ILE A 85 3.14 17.96 -9.53
N ILE A 86 3.53 18.89 -8.66
CA ILE A 86 3.13 18.89 -7.25
C ILE A 86 2.71 20.33 -6.91
N ASP A 87 1.46 20.47 -6.44
CA ASP A 87 0.90 21.75 -5.99
C ASP A 87 1.06 22.86 -7.05
N GLY A 88 0.71 22.56 -8.29
CA GLY A 88 0.78 23.48 -9.41
C GLY A 88 2.18 23.78 -9.94
N LYS A 89 3.19 23.07 -9.42
CA LYS A 89 4.59 23.28 -9.81
C LYS A 89 5.14 22.11 -10.59
N VAL A 90 5.80 22.40 -11.69
CA VAL A 90 6.45 21.38 -12.53
C VAL A 90 7.70 20.84 -11.83
N MET A 91 7.79 19.52 -11.71
CA MET A 91 8.97 18.82 -11.18
C MET A 91 9.94 18.54 -12.33
N LYS A 92 10.74 19.53 -12.73
CA LYS A 92 11.64 19.47 -13.90
C LYS A 92 12.63 18.32 -13.83
N LYS A 93 13.20 18.07 -12.65
CA LYS A 93 14.14 16.96 -12.45
C LYS A 93 13.47 15.61 -12.70
N ASN A 94 12.26 15.42 -12.20
CA ASN A 94 11.52 14.18 -12.38
C ASN A 94 11.14 13.95 -13.85
N LEU A 95 10.75 15.01 -14.55
CA LEU A 95 10.53 14.95 -16.01
C LEU A 95 11.79 14.48 -16.73
N SER A 96 12.92 15.07 -16.42
CA SER A 96 14.21 14.71 -17.03
C SER A 96 14.55 13.23 -16.81
N ILE A 97 14.30 12.70 -15.60
CA ILE A 97 14.58 11.29 -15.26
C ILE A 97 13.78 10.34 -16.14
N ILE A 98 12.54 10.70 -16.51
CA ILE A 98 11.71 9.90 -17.41
C ILE A 98 11.85 10.29 -18.88
N ASN A 99 12.88 11.05 -19.23
CA ASN A 99 13.19 11.51 -20.59
C ASN A 99 12.04 12.34 -21.22
N LYS A 100 11.41 13.18 -20.41
CA LYS A 100 10.37 14.11 -20.84
C LYS A 100 10.78 15.53 -20.47
N ASP A 101 10.10 16.51 -21.05
CA ASP A 101 10.33 17.93 -20.81
C ASP A 101 9.02 18.68 -20.53
N GLU A 102 9.13 19.97 -20.25
CA GLU A 102 7.96 20.81 -19.98
C GLU A 102 7.04 20.94 -21.20
N GLU A 103 7.60 20.92 -22.40
CA GLU A 103 6.82 20.99 -23.65
C GLU A 103 5.90 19.76 -23.76
N TRP A 104 6.45 18.58 -23.51
CA TRP A 104 5.66 17.36 -23.47
C TRP A 104 4.55 17.45 -22.41
N LEU A 105 4.88 17.92 -21.21
CA LEU A 105 3.90 18.05 -20.13
C LEU A 105 2.80 19.05 -20.46
N ASN A 106 3.15 20.20 -21.06
CA ASN A 106 2.18 21.18 -21.50
C ASN A 106 1.24 20.63 -22.58
N HIS A 107 1.76 19.79 -23.47
CA HIS A 107 0.94 19.09 -24.46
C HIS A 107 -0.06 18.14 -23.80
N GLU A 108 0.37 17.37 -22.81
CA GLU A 108 -0.50 16.47 -22.05
C GLU A 108 -1.59 17.23 -21.28
N LEU A 109 -1.24 18.35 -20.66
CA LEU A 109 -2.19 19.24 -19.99
C LEU A 109 -3.25 19.75 -20.98
N LYS A 110 -2.80 20.20 -22.17
CA LYS A 110 -3.69 20.72 -23.21
C LYS A 110 -4.66 19.67 -23.73
N ILE A 111 -4.17 18.45 -24.01
CA ILE A 111 -5.00 17.33 -24.48
C ILE A 111 -6.11 17.04 -23.48
N LYS A 112 -5.80 17.06 -22.17
CA LYS A 112 -6.75 16.76 -21.11
C LYS A 112 -7.53 17.97 -20.62
N GLY A 113 -7.33 19.14 -21.23
CA GLY A 113 -8.04 20.36 -20.85
C GLY A 113 -7.76 20.82 -19.43
N LYS A 114 -6.54 20.61 -18.92
CA LYS A 114 -6.15 20.96 -17.56
C LYS A 114 -5.27 22.20 -17.53
N ASN A 115 -5.40 22.98 -16.46
CA ASN A 115 -4.54 24.14 -16.19
C ASN A 115 -3.52 23.75 -15.11
N LEU A 116 -2.26 24.05 -15.36
CA LEU A 116 -1.17 23.72 -14.42
C LEU A 116 -1.45 24.15 -12.99
N LYS A 117 -1.92 25.39 -12.81
CA LYS A 117 -2.20 25.96 -11.46
C LYS A 117 -3.27 25.20 -10.67
N ASP A 118 -4.17 24.49 -11.36
CA ASP A 118 -5.28 23.77 -10.78
C ASP A 118 -4.91 22.30 -10.48
N VAL A 119 -3.73 21.85 -10.91
CA VAL A 119 -3.26 20.48 -10.69
C VAL A 119 -2.55 20.39 -9.35
N LEU A 120 -3.12 19.59 -8.45
CA LEU A 120 -2.50 19.30 -7.16
C LEU A 120 -1.36 18.28 -7.33
N LEU A 121 -1.56 17.27 -8.15
CA LEU A 121 -0.60 16.20 -8.40
C LEU A 121 -0.77 15.70 -9.84
N ALA A 122 0.34 15.47 -10.53
CA ALA A 122 0.34 14.69 -11.76
C ALA A 122 1.42 13.61 -11.67
N THR A 123 1.05 12.41 -12.09
CA THR A 123 1.93 11.25 -12.09
C THR A 123 2.06 10.68 -13.49
N VAL A 124 3.22 10.10 -13.78
CA VAL A 124 3.49 9.38 -15.03
C VAL A 124 3.98 7.99 -14.68
N ASP A 125 3.28 6.97 -15.17
CA ASP A 125 3.68 5.58 -14.93
C ASP A 125 4.76 5.09 -15.91
N VAL A 126 5.20 3.85 -15.76
CA VAL A 126 6.22 3.25 -16.62
C VAL A 126 5.75 3.06 -18.07
N ASN A 127 4.46 3.13 -18.33
CA ASN A 127 3.86 3.04 -19.66
C ASN A 127 3.55 4.44 -20.24
N GLU A 128 4.09 5.49 -19.63
CA GLU A 128 3.91 6.90 -20.03
C GLU A 128 2.47 7.40 -19.86
N LYS A 129 1.65 6.71 -19.06
CA LYS A 129 0.30 7.16 -18.74
C LYS A 129 0.36 8.29 -17.72
N VAL A 130 -0.26 9.42 -18.05
CA VAL A 130 -0.32 10.59 -17.17
C VAL A 130 -1.68 10.63 -16.49
N ILE A 131 -1.69 10.83 -15.17
CA ILE A 131 -2.91 11.08 -14.40
C ILE A 131 -2.77 12.43 -13.70
N PHE A 132 -3.80 13.28 -13.88
CA PHE A 132 -3.87 14.59 -13.23
C PHE A 132 -4.90 14.55 -12.11
N TYR A 133 -4.49 14.98 -10.92
CA TYR A 133 -5.35 15.14 -9.75
C TYR A 133 -5.53 16.63 -9.50
N GLU A 134 -6.73 17.14 -9.71
CA GLU A 134 -7.01 18.55 -9.55
C GLU A 134 -7.40 18.91 -8.12
N ARG A 135 -7.22 20.20 -7.79
CA ARG A 135 -7.77 20.75 -6.55
C ARG A 135 -9.28 20.70 -6.60
N ASN A 136 -9.89 20.14 -5.57
CA ASN A 136 -11.33 19.97 -5.48
C ASN A 136 -11.89 20.97 -4.47
N LYS A 137 -12.41 22.09 -4.95
CA LYS A 137 -12.94 23.16 -4.11
C LYS A 137 -14.34 22.88 -3.57
N ASN A 138 -15.07 21.91 -4.15
CA ASN A 138 -16.48 21.65 -3.89
C ASN A 138 -16.77 20.24 -3.39
N ILE A 139 -15.76 19.49 -2.95
CA ILE A 139 -15.98 18.17 -2.36
C ILE A 139 -16.25 18.33 -0.87
N GLN A 140 -17.38 17.81 -0.44
CA GLN A 140 -17.71 17.73 0.97
C GLN A 140 -16.84 16.65 1.62
N ASP A 141 -16.11 17.03 2.67
CA ASP A 141 -15.44 16.07 3.53
C ASP A 141 -16.50 15.38 4.40
N LEU A 142 -16.68 14.09 4.20
CA LEU A 142 -17.68 13.31 4.91
C LEU A 142 -17.21 12.80 6.27
N THR A 143 -16.09 13.23 6.77
CA THR A 143 -15.41 12.78 8.00
C THR A 143 -16.29 11.90 8.90
N VAL A 144 -16.32 10.60 8.62
CA VAL A 144 -17.09 9.61 9.39
C VAL A 144 -16.19 8.80 10.34
N LEU A 145 -14.93 9.23 10.49
CA LEU A 145 -13.91 8.49 11.24
C LEU A 145 -13.69 9.04 12.66
N GLU A 146 -14.41 10.08 13.06
CA GLU A 146 -14.33 10.66 14.40
C GLU A 146 -15.18 9.92 15.41
#